data_a974396e9f5ee558927d6f4ffeda1678
#
_entry.id   a974396e9f5ee558927d6f4ffeda1678
#
_cell.length_a   1.000
_cell.length_b   1.000
_cell.length_c   1.000
_cell.angle_alpha   90.00
_cell.angle_beta   90.00
_cell.angle_gamma   90.00
#
_symmetry.space_group_name_H-M   'P 1'
#
loop_
_entity.id
_entity.type
_entity.pdbx_description
1 polymer ?
#
loop_
_entity_poly.entity_id
_entity_poly.type
_entity_poly.pdbx_seq_one_letter_code
_entity_poly.pdbx_strand_id
1 'polypeptide(L)'
;MQAFHLQRQRLILGAVVCLIFPCLVMAADESTPNKEQIKHFLLTAKVVGSKQSAKGVTQPWRLTLSDGTLTHDASFQPVDEHKTNVTLASGRTEMNFVDSYKYNIAAYALAELVGLDDLIPVYVERSWKGNPGSLSWWLPVKMDEEERVKQKLQPPDSDAWANQMYKIRVFDQLVYDDDPNLTNVLIGADWTIWRVDFSRAFRLKKDLRNPGDLVRCDRQLFDKLKALDGNQVAEKTKHYLTKDEVKAVMARRDKIVAQFQKLSSEKGEKEVFY
;
A
#
# COMPACT_ATOMS: atom_id res chain seq x y z
N MET A 1 96.36 9.75 40.45
CA MET A 1 95.09 9.75 41.14
C MET A 1 94.01 10.11 40.09
N GLN A 2 93.16 9.13 39.88
CA GLN A 2 92.30 9.04 38.72
C GLN A 2 91.14 10.06 38.75
N ALA A 3 90.93 10.71 37.59
CA ALA A 3 89.76 11.59 37.36
C ALA A 3 88.69 10.79 36.55
N PHE A 4 87.49 10.70 37.08
CA PHE A 4 86.34 10.06 36.47
C PHE A 4 85.68 10.99 35.45
N HIS A 5 85.63 10.59 34.21
CA HIS A 5 84.79 11.20 33.13
C HIS A 5 83.38 10.71 33.24
N LEU A 6 82.41 11.59 33.55
CA LEU A 6 80.98 11.36 33.42
C LEU A 6 80.55 11.72 32.01
N GLN A 7 80.18 10.73 31.23
CA GLN A 7 79.57 10.85 29.89
C GLN A 7 78.03 11.04 30.05
N ARG A 8 77.52 12.24 29.74
CA ARG A 8 76.08 12.48 29.68
C ARG A 8 75.50 11.93 28.38
N GLN A 9 74.72 10.88 28.49
CA GLN A 9 73.85 10.44 27.39
C GLN A 9 72.61 11.33 27.29
N ARG A 10 72.39 11.96 26.16
CA ARG A 10 71.18 12.71 25.85
C ARG A 10 70.14 11.72 25.29
N LEU A 11 69.07 11.42 26.02
CA LEU A 11 67.91 10.77 25.53
C LEU A 11 67.12 11.75 24.60
N ILE A 12 67.01 11.39 23.33
CA ILE A 12 66.10 12.07 22.38
C ILE A 12 64.76 11.37 22.55
N LEU A 13 63.78 12.04 23.15
CA LEU A 13 62.40 11.61 23.27
C LEU A 13 61.69 11.94 21.94
N GLY A 14 61.55 10.98 21.07
CA GLY A 14 60.76 11.12 19.83
C GLY A 14 59.27 11.12 20.20
N ALA A 15 58.59 12.25 20.11
CA ALA A 15 57.15 12.32 20.23
C ALA A 15 56.48 11.83 18.94
N VAL A 16 55.89 10.64 19.00
CA VAL A 16 55.01 10.15 17.94
C VAL A 16 53.65 10.87 18.09
N VAL A 17 53.39 11.82 17.23
CA VAL A 17 52.06 12.48 17.13
C VAL A 17 51.16 11.55 16.32
N CYS A 18 50.33 10.76 16.98
CA CYS A 18 49.22 10.04 16.34
C CYS A 18 48.15 11.07 15.96
N LEU A 19 48.09 11.44 14.69
CA LEU A 19 46.96 12.15 14.11
C LEU A 19 45.72 11.19 14.04
N ILE A 20 44.87 11.29 15.07
CA ILE A 20 43.57 10.68 15.08
C ILE A 20 42.68 11.50 14.13
N PHE A 21 42.49 11.06 12.89
CA PHE A 21 41.45 11.56 12.01
C PHE A 21 40.08 11.11 12.57
N PRO A 22 39.20 12.04 12.98
CA PRO A 22 37.84 11.67 13.30
C PRO A 22 37.17 11.25 12.00
N CYS A 23 36.91 9.94 11.86
CA CYS A 23 36.02 9.44 10.83
C CYS A 23 34.62 10.00 11.17
N LEU A 24 34.23 11.09 10.51
CA LEU A 24 32.85 11.56 10.54
C LEU A 24 32.02 10.47 9.85
N VAL A 25 31.49 9.53 10.63
CA VAL A 25 30.38 8.69 10.20
C VAL A 25 29.20 9.64 10.08
N MET A 26 28.96 10.14 8.87
CA MET A 26 27.67 10.73 8.53
C MET A 26 26.63 9.65 8.75
N ALA A 27 25.89 9.74 9.86
CA ALA A 27 24.64 9.03 9.99
C ALA A 27 23.77 9.49 8.82
N ALA A 28 23.60 8.61 7.81
CA ALA A 28 22.59 8.84 6.80
C ALA A 28 21.25 8.96 7.56
N ASP A 29 20.63 10.12 7.43
CA ASP A 29 19.26 10.33 7.88
C ASP A 29 18.43 9.28 7.14
N GLU A 30 17.99 8.22 7.83
CA GLU A 30 17.13 7.17 7.29
C GLU A 30 15.73 7.76 7.08
N SER A 31 15.63 8.73 6.18
CA SER A 31 14.33 9.23 5.74
C SER A 31 13.57 8.08 5.10
N THR A 32 12.37 7.81 5.59
CA THR A 32 11.45 6.83 4.99
C THR A 32 11.37 7.08 3.48
N PRO A 33 11.64 6.07 2.63
CA PRO A 33 11.68 6.27 1.18
C PRO A 33 10.32 6.76 0.68
N ASN A 34 10.33 7.73 -0.23
CA ASN A 34 9.12 8.20 -0.88
C ASN A 34 8.57 7.15 -1.87
N LYS A 35 7.33 7.34 -2.35
CA LYS A 35 6.64 6.35 -3.19
C LYS A 35 7.37 6.02 -4.49
N GLU A 36 8.04 6.97 -5.11
CA GLU A 36 8.83 6.73 -6.33
C GLU A 36 10.10 5.91 -6.01
N GLN A 37 10.75 6.19 -4.90
CA GLN A 37 11.87 5.37 -4.41
C GLN A 37 11.43 3.95 -4.07
N ILE A 38 10.25 3.80 -3.44
CA ILE A 38 9.65 2.49 -3.16
C ILE A 38 9.36 1.74 -4.48
N LYS A 39 8.73 2.38 -5.48
CA LYS A 39 8.49 1.76 -6.79
C LYS A 39 9.78 1.30 -7.44
N HIS A 40 10.79 2.18 -7.47
CA HIS A 40 12.10 1.84 -8.03
C HIS A 40 12.73 0.64 -7.32
N PHE A 41 12.75 0.64 -5.99
CA PHE A 41 13.27 -0.45 -5.17
C PHE A 41 12.53 -1.76 -5.45
N LEU A 42 11.19 -1.76 -5.45
CA LEU A 42 10.39 -2.95 -5.73
C LEU A 42 10.69 -3.54 -7.13
N LEU A 43 10.95 -2.68 -8.12
CA LEU A 43 11.25 -3.10 -9.49
C LEU A 43 12.69 -3.64 -9.66
N THR A 44 13.67 -3.10 -8.93
CA THR A 44 15.10 -3.30 -9.24
C THR A 44 15.87 -4.10 -8.18
N ALA A 45 15.49 -4.03 -6.89
CA ALA A 45 16.19 -4.69 -5.82
C ALA A 45 16.20 -6.22 -5.98
N LYS A 46 17.30 -6.87 -5.59
CA LYS A 46 17.47 -8.32 -5.70
C LYS A 46 16.64 -9.03 -4.63
N VAL A 47 16.00 -10.14 -5.00
CA VAL A 47 15.38 -11.04 -4.03
C VAL A 47 16.48 -11.83 -3.33
N VAL A 48 16.67 -11.59 -2.04
CA VAL A 48 17.70 -12.26 -1.20
C VAL A 48 17.08 -13.29 -0.26
N GLY A 49 15.76 -13.30 -0.09
CA GLY A 49 15.05 -14.28 0.72
C GLY A 49 13.59 -14.43 0.28
N SER A 50 12.97 -15.56 0.61
CA SER A 50 11.56 -15.79 0.33
C SER A 50 10.94 -16.74 1.36
N LYS A 51 9.69 -16.45 1.78
CA LYS A 51 8.89 -17.29 2.66
C LYS A 51 7.44 -17.26 2.20
N GLN A 52 6.79 -18.41 2.09
CA GLN A 52 5.37 -18.46 1.80
C GLN A 52 4.55 -18.05 3.02
N SER A 53 3.54 -17.21 2.83
CA SER A 53 2.62 -16.82 3.90
C SER A 53 1.74 -17.99 4.28
N ALA A 54 1.51 -18.17 5.59
CA ALA A 54 0.51 -19.10 6.10
C ALA A 54 -0.90 -18.47 6.17
N LYS A 55 -1.01 -17.15 5.98
CA LYS A 55 -2.29 -16.41 5.96
C LYS A 55 -2.75 -16.17 4.52
N GLY A 56 -4.06 -16.20 4.32
CA GLY A 56 -4.72 -15.96 3.04
C GLY A 56 -4.91 -17.21 2.19
N VAL A 57 -6.03 -17.26 1.45
CA VAL A 57 -6.39 -18.40 0.57
C VAL A 57 -5.36 -18.58 -0.54
N THR A 58 -4.84 -17.48 -1.08
CA THR A 58 -3.86 -17.45 -2.19
C THR A 58 -2.43 -17.65 -1.72
N GLN A 59 -2.16 -17.70 -0.41
CA GLN A 59 -0.84 -17.91 0.20
C GLN A 59 0.26 -17.07 -0.48
N PRO A 60 0.19 -15.74 -0.43
CA PRO A 60 1.17 -14.88 -1.08
C PRO A 60 2.58 -15.13 -0.52
N TRP A 61 3.61 -14.81 -1.30
CA TRP A 61 4.99 -14.92 -0.87
C TRP A 61 5.46 -13.61 -0.21
N ARG A 62 6.12 -13.73 0.92
CA ARG A 62 6.93 -12.67 1.50
C ARG A 62 8.33 -12.79 0.94
N LEU A 63 8.75 -11.81 0.15
CA LEU A 63 10.08 -11.71 -0.45
C LEU A 63 10.90 -10.69 0.31
N THR A 64 12.11 -11.03 0.69
CA THR A 64 13.09 -10.06 1.21
C THR A 64 13.90 -9.54 0.02
N LEU A 65 13.88 -8.23 -0.18
CA LEU A 65 14.56 -7.54 -1.26
C LEU A 65 15.75 -6.74 -0.71
N SER A 66 16.84 -6.63 -1.51
CA SER A 66 17.97 -5.76 -1.16
C SER A 66 18.60 -5.14 -2.41
N ASP A 67 18.93 -3.86 -2.36
CA ASP A 67 19.73 -3.14 -3.36
C ASP A 67 21.19 -2.91 -2.89
N GLY A 68 21.54 -3.43 -1.71
CA GLY A 68 22.84 -3.27 -1.07
C GLY A 68 22.87 -2.10 -0.06
N THR A 69 21.94 -1.16 -0.12
CA THR A 69 21.78 -0.04 0.84
C THR A 69 20.57 -0.28 1.73
N LEU A 70 19.43 -0.59 1.12
CA LEU A 70 18.19 -0.90 1.79
C LEU A 70 17.90 -2.39 1.67
N THR A 71 17.42 -2.99 2.77
CA THR A 71 16.82 -4.32 2.78
C THR A 71 15.41 -4.21 3.34
N HIS A 72 14.42 -4.62 2.55
CA HIS A 72 13.01 -4.52 2.94
C HIS A 72 12.20 -5.68 2.38
N ASP A 73 11.14 -6.06 3.06
CA ASP A 73 10.24 -7.12 2.61
C ASP A 73 9.17 -6.59 1.65
N ALA A 74 8.67 -7.48 0.82
CA ALA A 74 7.58 -7.22 -0.11
C ALA A 74 6.63 -8.42 -0.17
N SER A 75 5.35 -8.17 -0.45
CA SER A 75 4.35 -9.22 -0.69
C SER A 75 4.23 -9.48 -2.19
N PHE A 76 4.40 -10.72 -2.61
CA PHE A 76 4.28 -11.15 -4.00
C PHE A 76 3.08 -12.06 -4.19
N GLN A 77 2.19 -11.71 -5.14
CA GLN A 77 0.99 -12.47 -5.48
C GLN A 77 0.94 -12.71 -7.00
N PRO A 78 1.05 -13.97 -7.46
CA PRO A 78 1.03 -14.31 -8.89
C PRO A 78 -0.34 -14.80 -9.40
N VAL A 79 -1.38 -14.82 -8.57
CA VAL A 79 -2.69 -15.37 -8.96
C VAL A 79 -3.30 -14.55 -10.08
N ASP A 80 -3.70 -15.22 -11.18
CA ASP A 80 -4.41 -14.63 -12.34
C ASP A 80 -5.42 -15.67 -12.86
N GLU A 81 -6.52 -15.85 -12.13
CA GLU A 81 -7.55 -16.85 -12.41
C GLU A 81 -8.79 -16.22 -13.03
N HIS A 82 -9.26 -16.81 -14.13
CA HIS A 82 -10.51 -16.48 -14.79
C HIS A 82 -11.31 -17.76 -14.98
N LYS A 83 -12.50 -17.86 -14.35
CA LYS A 83 -13.35 -19.04 -14.41
C LYS A 83 -14.80 -18.64 -14.73
N THR A 84 -15.48 -19.41 -15.57
CA THR A 84 -16.90 -19.16 -15.92
C THR A 84 -17.77 -19.18 -14.68
N ASN A 85 -17.52 -20.11 -13.75
CA ASN A 85 -18.18 -20.20 -12.45
C ASN A 85 -17.25 -20.81 -11.41
N VAL A 86 -17.46 -20.43 -10.15
CA VAL A 86 -16.79 -21.02 -8.98
C VAL A 86 -17.81 -21.14 -7.87
N THR A 87 -17.86 -22.27 -7.20
CA THR A 87 -18.59 -22.41 -5.95
C THR A 87 -17.67 -22.05 -4.80
N LEU A 88 -17.98 -20.97 -4.12
CA LEU A 88 -17.22 -20.48 -2.96
C LEU A 88 -17.44 -21.41 -1.74
N ALA A 89 -16.56 -21.32 -0.75
CA ALA A 89 -16.68 -22.07 0.51
C ALA A 89 -18.02 -21.82 1.25
N SER A 90 -18.64 -20.65 1.01
CA SER A 90 -20.00 -20.32 1.50
C SER A 90 -21.13 -21.07 0.82
N GLY A 91 -20.85 -21.88 -0.22
CA GLY A 91 -21.84 -22.55 -1.06
C GLY A 91 -22.43 -21.66 -2.17
N ARG A 92 -22.11 -20.35 -2.22
CA ARG A 92 -22.54 -19.43 -3.27
C ARG A 92 -21.77 -19.71 -4.55
N THR A 93 -22.48 -19.87 -5.67
CA THR A 93 -21.86 -19.91 -7.02
C THR A 93 -21.68 -18.50 -7.54
N GLU A 94 -20.47 -18.17 -7.93
CA GLU A 94 -20.12 -16.91 -8.58
C GLU A 94 -19.85 -17.17 -10.06
N MET A 95 -20.55 -16.41 -10.91
CA MET A 95 -20.34 -16.44 -12.36
C MET A 95 -19.31 -15.39 -12.76
N ASN A 96 -18.53 -15.69 -13.80
CA ASN A 96 -17.45 -14.84 -14.29
C ASN A 96 -16.47 -14.49 -13.14
N PHE A 97 -16.05 -15.51 -12.41
CA PHE A 97 -15.08 -15.37 -11.33
C PHE A 97 -13.74 -14.88 -11.88
N VAL A 98 -13.21 -13.83 -11.27
CA VAL A 98 -11.87 -13.32 -11.54
C VAL A 98 -11.16 -13.10 -10.21
N ASP A 99 -9.94 -13.61 -10.13
CA ASP A 99 -8.99 -13.36 -9.04
C ASP A 99 -7.64 -13.05 -9.70
N SER A 100 -7.26 -11.77 -9.78
CA SER A 100 -6.13 -11.33 -10.60
C SER A 100 -5.23 -10.36 -9.87
N TYR A 101 -3.91 -10.68 -9.85
CA TYR A 101 -2.88 -9.79 -9.31
C TYR A 101 -2.86 -8.42 -10.02
N LYS A 102 -3.32 -8.35 -11.28
CA LYS A 102 -3.39 -7.12 -12.07
C LYS A 102 -4.29 -6.07 -11.43
N TYR A 103 -5.33 -6.52 -10.75
CA TYR A 103 -6.27 -5.62 -10.08
C TYR A 103 -5.65 -4.93 -8.84
N ASN A 104 -4.68 -5.54 -8.17
CA ASN A 104 -3.91 -4.87 -7.12
C ASN A 104 -3.15 -3.66 -7.68
N ILE A 105 -2.51 -3.83 -8.83
CA ILE A 105 -1.74 -2.78 -9.48
C ILE A 105 -2.68 -1.68 -10.03
N ALA A 106 -3.80 -2.09 -10.65
CA ALA A 106 -4.82 -1.16 -11.12
C ALA A 106 -5.44 -0.33 -9.98
N ALA A 107 -5.69 -0.96 -8.83
CA ALA A 107 -6.22 -0.27 -7.65
C ALA A 107 -5.24 0.79 -7.13
N TYR A 108 -3.95 0.45 -7.02
CA TYR A 108 -2.94 1.44 -6.64
C TYR A 108 -2.85 2.59 -7.66
N ALA A 109 -2.84 2.27 -8.97
CA ALA A 109 -2.82 3.28 -10.02
C ALA A 109 -4.03 4.22 -9.99
N LEU A 110 -5.24 3.68 -9.69
CA LEU A 110 -6.45 4.48 -9.51
C LEU A 110 -6.41 5.31 -8.22
N ALA A 111 -5.87 4.75 -7.13
CA ALA A 111 -5.69 5.46 -5.87
C ALA A 111 -4.79 6.69 -6.01
N GLU A 112 -3.72 6.60 -6.80
CA GLU A 112 -2.87 7.76 -7.14
C GLU A 112 -3.68 8.87 -7.84
N LEU A 113 -4.60 8.53 -8.74
CA LEU A 113 -5.44 9.52 -9.44
C LEU A 113 -6.42 10.22 -8.51
N VAL A 114 -6.97 9.52 -7.52
CA VAL A 114 -7.95 10.07 -6.58
C VAL A 114 -7.34 10.51 -5.24
N GLY A 115 -6.01 10.37 -5.05
CA GLY A 115 -5.27 10.81 -3.86
C GLY A 115 -5.52 9.97 -2.63
N LEU A 116 -5.65 8.66 -2.80
CA LEU A 116 -5.78 7.66 -1.75
C LEU A 116 -4.59 6.71 -1.65
N ASP A 117 -3.51 7.02 -2.34
CA ASP A 117 -2.30 6.20 -2.41
C ASP A 117 -1.48 6.16 -1.11
N ASP A 118 -1.89 6.89 -0.06
CA ASP A 118 -1.41 6.72 1.32
C ASP A 118 -2.13 5.58 2.06
N LEU A 119 -3.35 5.23 1.62
CA LEU A 119 -4.16 4.16 2.22
C LEU A 119 -4.00 2.81 1.49
N ILE A 120 -3.19 2.75 0.46
CA ILE A 120 -2.92 1.55 -0.33
C ILE A 120 -1.40 1.43 -0.49
N PRO A 121 -0.79 0.27 -0.19
CA PRO A 121 0.64 0.11 -0.38
C PRO A 121 1.02 0.27 -1.85
N VAL A 122 2.24 0.71 -2.09
CA VAL A 122 2.78 0.77 -3.46
C VAL A 122 2.77 -0.63 -4.07
N TYR A 123 2.14 -0.78 -5.22
CA TYR A 123 2.14 -1.99 -6.03
C TYR A 123 2.87 -1.77 -7.35
N VAL A 124 3.67 -2.77 -7.76
CA VAL A 124 4.28 -2.85 -9.10
C VAL A 124 4.05 -4.23 -9.68
N GLU A 125 4.13 -4.34 -11.01
CA GLU A 125 4.21 -5.64 -11.67
C GLU A 125 5.67 -6.11 -11.70
N ARG A 126 5.92 -7.35 -11.29
CA ARG A 126 7.24 -7.97 -11.36
C ARG A 126 7.13 -9.47 -11.56
N SER A 127 8.05 -10.04 -12.33
CA SER A 127 8.19 -11.49 -12.43
C SER A 127 9.15 -12.02 -11.37
N TRP A 128 8.76 -13.12 -10.73
CA TRP A 128 9.61 -13.85 -9.80
C TRP A 128 9.52 -15.35 -10.07
N LYS A 129 10.66 -16.04 -10.20
CA LYS A 129 10.76 -17.45 -10.60
C LYS A 129 9.96 -17.79 -11.86
N GLY A 130 9.95 -16.87 -12.83
CA GLY A 130 9.25 -17.06 -14.11
C GLY A 130 7.75 -16.75 -14.08
N ASN A 131 7.16 -16.45 -12.93
CA ASN A 131 5.75 -16.11 -12.80
C ASN A 131 5.58 -14.60 -12.70
N PRO A 132 4.76 -13.94 -13.54
CA PRO A 132 4.38 -12.55 -13.34
C PRO A 132 3.47 -12.44 -12.11
N GLY A 133 3.48 -11.28 -11.45
CA GLY A 133 2.64 -11.04 -10.29
C GLY A 133 2.70 -9.59 -9.81
N SER A 134 1.83 -9.23 -8.88
CA SER A 134 1.93 -7.99 -8.14
C SER A 134 2.94 -8.13 -7.00
N LEU A 135 3.79 -7.13 -6.86
CA LEU A 135 4.72 -6.98 -5.75
C LEU A 135 4.39 -5.69 -5.01
N SER A 136 4.09 -5.79 -3.72
CA SER A 136 3.76 -4.63 -2.89
C SER A 136 4.72 -4.45 -1.73
N TRP A 137 4.89 -3.19 -1.31
CA TRP A 137 5.67 -2.83 -0.15
C TRP A 137 5.09 -3.48 1.11
N TRP A 138 5.94 -4.14 1.90
CA TRP A 138 5.51 -4.75 3.16
C TRP A 138 5.26 -3.68 4.20
N LEU A 139 4.08 -3.71 4.81
CA LEU A 139 3.63 -2.70 5.77
C LEU A 139 3.97 -3.07 7.21
N PRO A 140 4.25 -2.08 8.09
CA PRO A 140 4.50 -2.32 9.52
C PRO A 140 3.18 -2.54 10.28
N VAL A 141 2.51 -3.65 10.00
CA VAL A 141 1.18 -3.97 10.52
C VAL A 141 1.25 -4.44 11.96
N LYS A 142 0.41 -3.87 12.83
CA LYS A 142 0.17 -4.31 14.20
C LYS A 142 -0.93 -5.38 14.27
N MET A 143 -2.04 -5.17 13.55
CA MET A 143 -3.20 -6.06 13.50
C MET A 143 -4.03 -5.81 12.24
N ASP A 144 -5.01 -6.66 11.95
CA ASP A 144 -6.04 -6.38 10.97
C ASP A 144 -7.36 -5.97 11.65
N GLU A 145 -8.33 -5.50 10.86
CA GLU A 145 -9.61 -5.02 11.37
C GLU A 145 -10.46 -6.15 12.00
N GLU A 146 -10.32 -7.38 11.51
CA GLU A 146 -10.99 -8.54 12.13
C GLU A 146 -10.48 -8.77 13.55
N GLU A 147 -9.15 -8.70 13.72
CA GLU A 147 -8.51 -8.85 15.04
C GLU A 147 -8.88 -7.68 15.97
N ARG A 148 -8.89 -6.43 15.45
CA ARG A 148 -9.32 -5.26 16.23
C ARG A 148 -10.74 -5.44 16.77
N VAL A 149 -11.67 -5.86 15.90
CA VAL A 149 -13.08 -6.10 16.29
C VAL A 149 -13.20 -7.22 17.31
N LYS A 150 -12.51 -8.34 17.10
CA LYS A 150 -12.48 -9.48 18.06
C LYS A 150 -11.97 -9.06 19.43
N GLN A 151 -10.93 -8.24 19.48
CA GLN A 151 -10.34 -7.74 20.72
C GLN A 151 -11.09 -6.52 21.29
N LYS A 152 -12.10 -5.99 20.59
CA LYS A 152 -12.88 -4.79 20.97
C LYS A 152 -12.00 -3.56 21.22
N LEU A 153 -10.88 -3.45 20.50
CA LEU A 153 -9.96 -2.32 20.61
C LEU A 153 -10.59 -1.07 19.99
N GLN A 154 -10.42 0.06 20.65
CA GLN A 154 -10.87 1.35 20.16
C GLN A 154 -9.68 2.20 19.74
N PRO A 155 -9.79 2.94 18.61
CA PRO A 155 -8.77 3.91 18.24
C PRO A 155 -8.71 5.06 19.27
N PRO A 156 -7.52 5.66 19.50
CA PRO A 156 -7.39 6.78 20.42
C PRO A 156 -8.12 8.04 19.93
N ASP A 157 -8.27 8.19 18.61
CA ASP A 157 -9.04 9.23 17.94
C ASP A 157 -10.07 8.56 17.02
N SER A 158 -11.33 8.57 17.46
CA SER A 158 -12.44 7.96 16.73
C SER A 158 -12.78 8.68 15.43
N ASP A 159 -12.58 10.00 15.37
CA ASP A 159 -12.91 10.80 14.19
C ASP A 159 -11.84 10.61 13.11
N ALA A 160 -10.55 10.65 13.50
CA ALA A 160 -9.46 10.34 12.58
C ALA A 160 -9.58 8.91 12.00
N TRP A 161 -9.96 7.95 12.83
CA TRP A 161 -10.25 6.58 12.42
C TRP A 161 -11.42 6.52 11.43
N ALA A 162 -12.56 7.13 11.77
CA ALA A 162 -13.74 7.14 10.94
C ALA A 162 -13.47 7.80 9.57
N ASN A 163 -12.69 8.88 9.54
CA ASN A 163 -12.32 9.59 8.32
C ASN A 163 -11.49 8.69 7.37
N GLN A 164 -10.54 7.92 7.90
CA GLN A 164 -9.81 6.93 7.10
C GLN A 164 -10.75 5.85 6.55
N MET A 165 -11.65 5.31 7.39
CA MET A 165 -12.62 4.28 6.99
C MET A 165 -13.63 4.80 5.94
N TYR A 166 -14.05 6.05 6.00
CA TYR A 166 -14.90 6.66 4.97
C TYR A 166 -14.19 6.71 3.61
N LYS A 167 -12.92 7.07 3.58
CA LYS A 167 -12.10 7.04 2.35
C LYS A 167 -12.02 5.63 1.76
N ILE A 168 -11.77 4.62 2.58
CA ILE A 168 -11.73 3.22 2.14
C ILE A 168 -13.09 2.79 1.58
N ARG A 169 -14.20 3.08 2.27
CA ARG A 169 -15.54 2.74 1.78
C ARG A 169 -15.85 3.37 0.43
N VAL A 170 -15.49 4.63 0.21
CA VAL A 170 -15.63 5.29 -1.09
C VAL A 170 -14.82 4.57 -2.15
N PHE A 171 -13.58 4.19 -1.83
CA PHE A 171 -12.71 3.50 -2.78
C PHE A 171 -13.21 2.08 -3.11
N ASP A 172 -13.64 1.31 -2.11
CA ASP A 172 -14.22 -0.03 -2.30
C ASP A 172 -15.45 0.01 -3.21
N GLN A 173 -16.31 1.06 -3.10
CA GLN A 173 -17.42 1.26 -4.03
C GLN A 173 -16.93 1.62 -5.44
N LEU A 174 -15.89 2.46 -5.56
CA LEU A 174 -15.32 2.89 -6.85
C LEU A 174 -14.76 1.71 -7.63
N VAL A 175 -13.97 0.86 -6.98
CA VAL A 175 -13.34 -0.32 -7.60
C VAL A 175 -14.29 -1.52 -7.68
N TYR A 176 -15.44 -1.48 -7.01
CA TYR A 176 -16.36 -2.60 -6.82
C TYR A 176 -15.60 -3.84 -6.31
N ASP A 177 -15.07 -3.74 -5.10
CA ASP A 177 -14.47 -4.89 -4.45
C ASP A 177 -15.55 -5.89 -4.03
N ASP A 178 -15.47 -7.12 -4.53
CA ASP A 178 -16.45 -8.17 -4.28
C ASP A 178 -16.12 -9.00 -3.04
N ASP A 179 -14.93 -8.83 -2.49
CA ASP A 179 -14.45 -9.48 -1.25
C ASP A 179 -13.98 -8.48 -0.19
N PRO A 180 -14.88 -7.71 0.45
CA PRO A 180 -14.53 -6.75 1.48
C PRO A 180 -14.25 -7.45 2.82
N ASN A 181 -13.24 -8.30 2.84
CA ASN A 181 -12.81 -9.01 4.03
C ASN A 181 -12.15 -8.04 5.02
N LEU A 182 -12.52 -8.11 6.30
CA LEU A 182 -11.93 -7.27 7.35
C LEU A 182 -10.42 -7.55 7.54
N THR A 183 -9.93 -8.73 7.19
CA THR A 183 -8.49 -9.05 7.21
C THR A 183 -7.70 -8.29 6.16
N ASN A 184 -8.37 -7.68 5.16
CA ASN A 184 -7.77 -6.85 4.11
C ASN A 184 -7.68 -5.36 4.51
N VAL A 185 -8.13 -4.98 5.70
CA VAL A 185 -7.90 -3.67 6.32
C VAL A 185 -6.84 -3.83 7.39
N LEU A 186 -5.63 -3.36 7.11
CA LEU A 186 -4.47 -3.49 7.98
C LEU A 186 -4.29 -2.23 8.81
N ILE A 187 -3.84 -2.38 10.06
CA ILE A 187 -3.74 -1.32 11.05
C ILE A 187 -2.30 -1.24 11.58
N GLY A 188 -1.69 -0.07 11.48
CA GLY A 188 -0.39 0.25 12.03
C GLY A 188 -0.41 0.49 13.54
N ALA A 189 0.77 0.62 14.14
CA ALA A 189 0.91 0.93 15.57
C ALA A 189 0.38 2.33 15.93
N ASP A 190 0.39 3.25 14.97
CA ASP A 190 -0.10 4.62 15.03
C ASP A 190 -1.57 4.78 14.61
N TRP A 191 -2.28 3.66 14.39
CA TRP A 191 -3.65 3.61 13.89
C TRP A 191 -3.84 4.11 12.45
N THR A 192 -2.77 4.27 11.67
CA THR A 192 -2.87 4.38 10.22
C THR A 192 -3.46 3.10 9.66
N ILE A 193 -4.37 3.20 8.71
CA ILE A 193 -4.97 2.04 8.05
C ILE A 193 -4.54 1.94 6.59
N TRP A 194 -4.38 0.69 6.14
CA TRP A 194 -4.14 0.37 4.74
C TRP A 194 -5.16 -0.65 4.25
N ARG A 195 -5.64 -0.44 3.04
CA ARG A 195 -6.48 -1.39 2.32
C ARG A 195 -5.61 -2.19 1.35
N VAL A 196 -5.67 -3.49 1.44
CA VAL A 196 -4.88 -4.41 0.60
C VAL A 196 -5.78 -5.45 -0.06
N ASP A 197 -5.23 -6.20 -1.03
CA ASP A 197 -5.87 -7.31 -1.73
C ASP A 197 -7.14 -6.90 -2.49
N PHE A 198 -6.93 -6.30 -3.64
CA PHE A 198 -7.97 -5.94 -4.61
C PHE A 198 -8.10 -6.97 -5.73
N SER A 199 -7.56 -8.18 -5.59
CA SER A 199 -7.50 -9.19 -6.65
C SER A 199 -8.87 -9.60 -7.17
N ARG A 200 -9.94 -9.32 -6.42
CA ARG A 200 -11.34 -9.57 -6.77
C ARG A 200 -12.16 -8.30 -7.04
N ALA A 201 -11.52 -7.15 -7.23
CA ALA A 201 -12.14 -5.89 -7.59
C ALA A 201 -12.49 -5.78 -9.09
N PHE A 202 -12.86 -4.60 -9.54
CA PHE A 202 -13.12 -4.20 -10.93
C PHE A 202 -14.19 -5.00 -11.67
N ARG A 203 -15.22 -5.43 -10.94
CA ARG A 203 -16.37 -6.08 -11.57
C ARG A 203 -17.07 -5.16 -12.58
N LEU A 204 -17.66 -5.74 -13.63
CA LEU A 204 -18.35 -5.00 -14.69
C LEU A 204 -19.68 -4.37 -14.24
N LYS A 205 -20.04 -4.48 -12.96
CA LYS A 205 -21.21 -3.86 -12.37
C LYS A 205 -21.08 -2.34 -12.37
N LYS A 206 -22.08 -1.68 -12.93
CA LYS A 206 -22.16 -0.21 -13.01
C LYS A 206 -22.87 0.43 -11.80
N ASP A 207 -23.57 -0.38 -11.00
CA ASP A 207 -24.20 0.05 -9.76
C ASP A 207 -23.22 0.03 -8.60
N LEU A 208 -23.50 0.85 -7.58
CA LEU A 208 -22.77 0.76 -6.33
C LEU A 208 -23.18 -0.52 -5.60
N ARG A 209 -22.24 -1.15 -4.91
CA ARG A 209 -22.48 -2.38 -4.16
C ARG A 209 -23.35 -2.10 -2.91
N ASN A 210 -22.92 -1.13 -2.12
CA ASN A 210 -23.59 -0.71 -0.87
C ASN A 210 -23.63 0.82 -0.80
N PRO A 211 -24.54 1.50 -1.50
CA PRO A 211 -24.61 2.97 -1.49
C PRO A 211 -24.86 3.55 -0.10
N GLY A 212 -25.44 2.78 0.84
CA GLY A 212 -25.65 3.18 2.24
C GLY A 212 -24.37 3.37 3.05
N ASP A 213 -23.23 2.82 2.59
CA ASP A 213 -21.93 3.02 3.23
C ASP A 213 -21.33 4.41 2.96
N LEU A 214 -21.88 5.12 1.94
CA LEU A 214 -21.44 6.45 1.53
C LEU A 214 -22.17 7.52 2.35
N VAL A 215 -21.73 7.76 3.57
CA VAL A 215 -22.38 8.70 4.52
C VAL A 215 -21.60 10.01 4.66
N ARG A 216 -20.26 9.96 4.62
CA ARG A 216 -19.36 11.13 4.67
C ARG A 216 -18.21 10.92 3.69
N CYS A 217 -17.63 12.03 3.21
CA CYS A 217 -16.54 12.02 2.26
C CYS A 217 -15.52 13.11 2.59
N ASP A 218 -14.24 12.78 2.42
CA ASP A 218 -13.19 13.79 2.38
C ASP A 218 -13.43 14.74 1.20
N ARG A 219 -13.34 16.06 1.46
CA ARG A 219 -13.61 17.09 0.45
C ARG A 219 -12.65 16.97 -0.74
N GLN A 220 -11.37 16.73 -0.49
CA GLN A 220 -10.38 16.63 -1.56
C GLN A 220 -10.61 15.38 -2.42
N LEU A 221 -10.97 14.25 -1.79
CA LEU A 221 -11.34 13.03 -2.49
C LEU A 221 -12.56 13.27 -3.39
N PHE A 222 -13.60 13.93 -2.88
CA PHE A 222 -14.80 14.26 -3.66
C PHE A 222 -14.47 15.12 -4.89
N ASP A 223 -13.63 16.15 -4.72
CA ASP A 223 -13.23 17.01 -5.83
C ASP A 223 -12.39 16.26 -6.87
N LYS A 224 -11.50 15.38 -6.44
CA LYS A 224 -10.73 14.50 -7.34
C LYS A 224 -11.64 13.50 -8.07
N LEU A 225 -12.65 12.94 -7.41
CA LEU A 225 -13.64 12.08 -8.06
C LEU A 225 -14.42 12.84 -9.14
N LYS A 226 -14.86 14.08 -8.89
CA LYS A 226 -15.51 14.91 -9.89
C LYS A 226 -14.64 15.20 -11.10
N ALA A 227 -13.36 15.43 -10.86
CA ALA A 227 -12.36 15.74 -11.90
C ALA A 227 -11.82 14.50 -12.62
N LEU A 228 -12.06 13.29 -12.10
CA LEU A 228 -11.50 12.06 -12.64
C LEU A 228 -11.96 11.85 -14.09
N ASP A 229 -11.03 11.71 -15.01
CA ASP A 229 -11.28 11.52 -16.43
C ASP A 229 -11.06 10.06 -16.87
N GLY A 230 -11.98 9.55 -17.70
CA GLY A 230 -11.93 8.16 -18.15
C GLY A 230 -10.72 7.83 -19.03
N ASN A 231 -10.18 8.80 -19.78
CA ASN A 231 -8.97 8.58 -20.57
C ASN A 231 -7.74 8.51 -19.67
N GLN A 232 -7.68 9.31 -18.60
CA GLN A 232 -6.63 9.22 -17.60
C GLN A 232 -6.65 7.85 -16.91
N VAL A 233 -7.82 7.36 -16.50
CA VAL A 233 -7.98 6.02 -15.92
C VAL A 233 -7.52 4.95 -16.92
N ALA A 234 -8.01 5.02 -18.17
CA ALA A 234 -7.65 4.06 -19.21
C ALA A 234 -6.13 4.04 -19.49
N GLU A 235 -5.48 5.20 -19.58
CA GLU A 235 -4.03 5.28 -19.81
C GLU A 235 -3.23 4.75 -18.62
N LYS A 236 -3.62 5.15 -17.40
CA LYS A 236 -2.92 4.75 -16.18
C LYS A 236 -3.03 3.25 -15.88
N THR A 237 -4.13 2.61 -16.33
CA THR A 237 -4.44 1.19 -16.07
C THR A 237 -4.43 0.30 -17.32
N LYS A 238 -3.94 0.77 -18.45
CA LYS A 238 -4.05 0.13 -19.78
C LYS A 238 -3.57 -1.33 -19.86
N HIS A 239 -2.61 -1.73 -19.01
CA HIS A 239 -2.08 -3.10 -18.97
C HIS A 239 -2.83 -4.02 -18.01
N TYR A 240 -3.74 -3.48 -17.22
CA TYR A 240 -4.36 -4.16 -16.09
C TYR A 240 -5.88 -4.21 -16.17
N LEU A 241 -6.52 -3.20 -16.78
CA LEU A 241 -7.96 -3.12 -16.95
C LEU A 241 -8.37 -3.13 -18.41
N THR A 242 -9.47 -3.78 -18.69
CA THR A 242 -10.17 -3.72 -19.99
C THR A 242 -10.94 -2.40 -20.13
N LYS A 243 -11.31 -2.05 -21.36
CA LYS A 243 -12.14 -0.86 -21.63
C LYS A 243 -13.49 -0.91 -20.91
N ASP A 244 -14.07 -2.09 -20.74
CA ASP A 244 -15.38 -2.25 -20.10
C ASP A 244 -15.28 -2.14 -18.58
N GLU A 245 -14.17 -2.59 -17.97
CA GLU A 245 -13.89 -2.35 -16.55
C GLU A 245 -13.69 -0.86 -16.28
N VAL A 246 -12.95 -0.14 -17.13
CA VAL A 246 -12.80 1.32 -17.02
C VAL A 246 -14.17 2.02 -17.13
N LYS A 247 -15.02 1.64 -18.10
CA LYS A 247 -16.39 2.18 -18.22
C LYS A 247 -17.22 1.91 -16.95
N ALA A 248 -17.06 0.74 -16.33
CA ALA A 248 -17.78 0.41 -15.11
C ALA A 248 -17.26 1.26 -13.92
N VAL A 249 -15.96 1.47 -13.79
CA VAL A 249 -15.37 2.39 -12.80
C VAL A 249 -15.93 3.79 -12.96
N MET A 250 -15.97 4.34 -14.19
CA MET A 250 -16.48 5.68 -14.44
C MET A 250 -17.98 5.80 -14.15
N ALA A 251 -18.78 4.78 -14.47
CA ALA A 251 -20.21 4.76 -14.12
C ALA A 251 -20.44 4.75 -12.60
N ARG A 252 -19.62 4.03 -11.82
CA ARG A 252 -19.66 4.04 -10.36
C ARG A 252 -19.19 5.39 -9.81
N ARG A 253 -18.11 5.98 -10.37
CA ARG A 253 -17.68 7.33 -10.03
C ARG A 253 -18.81 8.32 -10.12
N ASP A 254 -19.57 8.33 -11.22
CA ASP A 254 -20.72 9.23 -11.41
C ASP A 254 -21.79 9.03 -10.35
N LYS A 255 -22.07 7.78 -9.97
CA LYS A 255 -23.02 7.44 -8.91
C LYS A 255 -22.54 7.86 -7.52
N ILE A 256 -21.25 7.71 -7.22
CA ILE A 256 -20.65 8.18 -5.96
C ILE A 256 -20.79 9.70 -5.85
N VAL A 257 -20.45 10.44 -6.92
CA VAL A 257 -20.58 11.89 -6.96
C VAL A 257 -22.04 12.32 -6.77
N ALA A 258 -22.97 11.71 -7.51
CA ALA A 258 -24.40 11.99 -7.39
C ALA A 258 -24.95 11.70 -5.98
N GLN A 259 -24.50 10.60 -5.34
CA GLN A 259 -24.89 10.24 -3.99
C GLN A 259 -24.45 11.30 -2.96
N PHE A 260 -23.21 11.77 -3.01
CA PHE A 260 -22.73 12.80 -2.10
C PHE A 260 -23.35 14.18 -2.38
N GLN A 261 -23.64 14.53 -3.64
CA GLN A 261 -24.37 15.73 -3.97
C GLN A 261 -25.80 15.71 -3.39
N LYS A 262 -26.48 14.57 -3.50
CA LYS A 262 -27.81 14.37 -2.90
C LYS A 262 -27.74 14.51 -1.38
N LEU A 263 -26.82 13.77 -0.72
CA LEU A 263 -26.67 13.86 0.73
C LEU A 263 -26.36 15.27 1.21
N SER A 264 -25.52 16.00 0.48
CA SER A 264 -25.16 17.38 0.79
C SER A 264 -26.36 18.32 0.67
N SER A 265 -27.23 18.13 -0.32
CA SER A 265 -28.47 18.93 -0.47
C SER A 265 -29.50 18.60 0.62
N GLU A 266 -29.56 17.39 1.12
CA GLU A 266 -30.49 16.94 2.15
C GLU A 266 -30.05 17.27 3.58
N LYS A 267 -28.76 17.17 3.88
CA LYS A 267 -28.22 17.27 5.24
C LYS A 267 -27.33 18.49 5.46
N GLY A 268 -26.94 19.17 4.40
CA GLY A 268 -25.94 20.24 4.43
C GLY A 268 -24.51 19.76 4.23
N GLU A 269 -23.66 20.60 3.65
CA GLU A 269 -22.26 20.26 3.32
C GLU A 269 -21.41 19.86 4.52
N LYS A 270 -21.58 20.53 5.66
CA LYS A 270 -20.80 20.30 6.87
C LYS A 270 -21.01 18.91 7.49
N GLU A 271 -22.21 18.32 7.29
CA GLU A 271 -22.52 16.99 7.78
C GLU A 271 -21.93 15.89 6.88
N VAL A 272 -21.72 16.19 5.60
CA VAL A 272 -21.32 15.22 4.59
C VAL A 272 -19.81 15.29 4.31
N PHE A 273 -19.25 16.49 4.27
CA PHE A 273 -17.83 16.67 3.93
C PHE A 273 -16.99 17.08 5.13
N TYR A 274 -15.74 16.56 5.20
CA TYR A 274 -14.72 16.90 6.20
C TYR A 274 -13.40 17.21 5.54
#